data_35bf9f4b7eeb6dd0220a949b09694ee2
#
_entry.id   35bf9f4b7eeb6dd0220a949b09694ee2
#
_cell.length_a   1.000
_cell.length_b   1.000
_cell.length_c   1.000
_cell.angle_alpha   90.00
_cell.angle_beta   90.00
_cell.angle_gamma   90.00
#
_symmetry.space_group_name_H-M   'P 1'
#
loop_
_entity.id
_entity.type
_entity.pdbx_description
1 polymer ?
#
loop_
_entity_poly.entity_id
_entity_poly.type
_entity_poly.pdbx_seq_one_letter_code
_entity_poly.pdbx_strand_id
1 'polypeptide(L)'
;MLSKYAFAVITAFAVALAACGKKEEAPKPAPAPAPAAAPAPAPAPAGVSVSTITVGKAIGADKKVTAAAEAFAKGDTFYASIDTAGTGAATLKAKWTYSKDGQTAVVKEDTMSVNTTGPATHEFHVAKPDGWPLGDYQVEVLLDDKPAGTKKFSVK
;
A
#
# COMPACT_ATOMS: atom_id res chain seq x y z
N MET A 1 1.41 -47.33 5.32
CA MET A 1 1.37 -48.22 4.17
C MET A 1 2.54 -47.88 3.25
N LEU A 2 3.40 -48.89 3.08
CA LEU A 2 4.63 -48.85 2.29
C LEU A 2 4.33 -48.75 0.80
N SER A 3 5.16 -48.03 0.05
CA SER A 3 5.60 -48.55 -1.25
C SER A 3 6.93 -47.94 -1.67
N LYS A 4 7.90 -48.79 -1.65
CA LYS A 4 9.25 -48.71 -2.20
C LYS A 4 9.17 -48.95 -3.71
N TYR A 5 9.91 -48.25 -4.51
CA TYR A 5 10.49 -48.81 -5.73
C TYR A 5 11.86 -48.16 -5.99
N ALA A 6 12.88 -48.98 -5.76
CA ALA A 6 14.23 -48.82 -6.27
C ALA A 6 14.29 -49.39 -7.68
N PHE A 7 14.94 -48.75 -8.60
CA PHE A 7 15.50 -49.42 -9.78
C PHE A 7 16.86 -48.83 -10.12
N ALA A 8 17.87 -49.62 -9.88
CA ALA A 8 19.22 -49.43 -10.37
C ALA A 8 19.32 -50.09 -11.75
N VAL A 9 19.91 -49.46 -12.70
CA VAL A 9 20.54 -50.12 -13.85
C VAL A 9 21.86 -49.44 -14.19
N ILE A 10 22.91 -50.19 -13.98
CA ILE A 10 24.28 -49.97 -14.39
C ILE A 10 24.41 -50.35 -15.86
N THR A 11 25.01 -49.51 -16.68
CA THR A 11 25.70 -50.02 -17.87
C THR A 11 26.92 -49.15 -18.16
N ALA A 12 28.07 -49.74 -17.92
CA ALA A 12 29.39 -49.27 -18.33
C ALA A 12 29.60 -49.50 -19.82
N PHE A 13 30.14 -48.54 -20.52
CA PHE A 13 30.81 -48.77 -21.80
C PHE A 13 32.03 -47.87 -21.90
N ALA A 14 33.16 -48.47 -21.79
CA ALA A 14 34.46 -47.87 -22.06
C ALA A 14 34.85 -48.13 -23.52
N VAL A 15 35.21 -47.08 -24.22
CA VAL A 15 36.11 -47.19 -25.39
C VAL A 15 37.06 -46.00 -25.41
N ALA A 16 38.33 -46.30 -25.35
CA ALA A 16 39.44 -45.40 -25.55
C ALA A 16 39.71 -45.18 -27.08
N LEU A 17 40.22 -44.04 -27.44
CA LEU A 17 41.45 -43.85 -28.20
C LEU A 17 41.51 -42.53 -28.99
N ALA A 18 42.60 -41.88 -28.77
CA ALA A 18 43.50 -41.18 -29.69
C ALA A 18 43.29 -39.70 -29.96
N ALA A 19 44.10 -38.94 -29.30
CA ALA A 19 45.10 -37.98 -29.80
C ALA A 19 44.77 -37.21 -31.08
N CYS A 20 44.62 -35.87 -30.90
CA CYS A 20 45.40 -34.90 -31.66
C CYS A 20 45.24 -33.54 -30.98
N GLY A 21 46.39 -32.95 -30.63
CA GLY A 21 46.46 -31.65 -29.98
C GLY A 21 45.96 -30.53 -30.89
N LYS A 22 45.04 -29.76 -30.34
CA LYS A 22 44.81 -28.38 -30.77
C LYS A 22 44.67 -27.56 -29.51
N LYS A 23 45.60 -26.68 -29.33
CA LYS A 23 45.63 -25.68 -28.25
C LYS A 23 44.34 -24.89 -28.34
N GLU A 24 43.39 -25.26 -27.53
CA GLU A 24 42.10 -24.51 -27.38
C GLU A 24 42.38 -23.32 -26.49
N GLU A 25 42.38 -22.18 -27.10
CA GLU A 25 42.41 -20.90 -26.47
C GLU A 25 41.21 -20.79 -25.52
N ALA A 26 41.48 -20.53 -24.26
CA ALA A 26 40.45 -20.40 -23.24
C ALA A 26 39.40 -19.36 -23.69
N PRO A 27 38.10 -19.65 -23.55
CA PRO A 27 37.07 -18.67 -23.88
C PRO A 27 37.21 -17.48 -22.96
N LYS A 28 37.38 -16.30 -23.55
CA LYS A 28 37.31 -15.00 -22.89
C LYS A 28 35.98 -14.93 -22.10
N PRO A 29 36.02 -14.57 -20.82
CA PRO A 29 34.78 -14.41 -20.06
C PRO A 29 33.84 -13.44 -20.77
N ALA A 30 32.60 -13.90 -21.01
CA ALA A 30 31.56 -13.04 -21.56
C ALA A 30 31.33 -11.86 -20.59
N PRO A 31 31.11 -10.64 -21.10
CA PRO A 31 30.81 -9.49 -20.26
C PRO A 31 29.55 -9.82 -19.41
N ALA A 32 29.64 -9.58 -18.11
CA ALA A 32 28.51 -9.69 -17.22
C ALA A 32 27.33 -8.86 -17.77
N PRO A 33 26.09 -9.37 -17.71
CA PRO A 33 24.91 -8.59 -18.09
C PRO A 33 24.89 -7.27 -17.30
N ALA A 34 24.78 -6.17 -18.02
CA ALA A 34 24.59 -4.85 -17.39
C ALA A 34 23.38 -4.92 -16.44
N PRO A 35 23.44 -4.27 -15.27
CA PRO A 35 22.30 -4.20 -14.36
C PRO A 35 21.07 -3.70 -15.15
N ALA A 36 20.01 -4.47 -15.10
CA ALA A 36 18.74 -4.04 -15.70
C ALA A 36 18.40 -2.65 -15.14
N ALA A 37 18.22 -1.69 -16.03
CA ALA A 37 17.77 -0.36 -15.65
C ALA A 37 16.50 -0.49 -14.82
N ALA A 38 16.47 0.16 -13.66
CA ALA A 38 15.28 0.22 -12.83
C ALA A 38 14.10 0.68 -13.69
N PRO A 39 12.89 0.10 -13.53
CA PRO A 39 11.71 0.54 -14.26
C PRO A 39 11.54 2.04 -14.10
N ALA A 40 11.39 2.75 -15.21
CA ALA A 40 11.06 4.18 -15.18
C ALA A 40 9.78 4.36 -14.35
N PRO A 41 9.66 5.43 -13.53
CA PRO A 41 8.43 5.73 -12.80
C PRO A 41 7.26 5.74 -13.79
N ALA A 42 6.20 5.00 -13.44
CA ALA A 42 4.98 5.00 -14.26
C ALA A 42 4.50 6.45 -14.44
N PRO A 43 3.95 6.82 -15.62
CA PRO A 43 3.41 8.15 -15.84
C PRO A 43 2.38 8.47 -14.75
N ALA A 44 2.49 9.64 -14.13
CA ALA A 44 1.51 10.09 -13.14
C ALA A 44 0.11 10.06 -13.80
N PRO A 45 -0.92 9.54 -13.14
CA PRO A 45 -2.24 9.47 -13.71
C PRO A 45 -2.71 10.88 -14.09
N ALA A 46 -3.23 11.02 -15.32
CA ALA A 46 -3.92 12.24 -15.72
C ALA A 46 -5.22 12.33 -14.92
N GLY A 47 -5.24 13.17 -13.90
CA GLY A 47 -6.35 13.29 -12.95
C GLY A 47 -5.87 13.17 -11.50
N VAL A 48 -6.75 13.53 -10.57
CA VAL A 48 -6.45 13.42 -9.14
C VAL A 48 -6.58 11.97 -8.71
N SER A 49 -5.64 11.52 -7.86
CA SER A 49 -5.69 10.20 -7.22
C SER A 49 -5.30 10.30 -5.75
N VAL A 50 -5.83 9.43 -4.91
CA VAL A 50 -5.44 9.31 -3.51
C VAL A 50 -4.23 8.39 -3.43
N SER A 51 -3.14 8.89 -2.83
CA SER A 51 -1.89 8.15 -2.66
C SER A 51 -1.79 7.48 -1.31
N THR A 52 -2.14 8.21 -0.24
CA THR A 52 -2.00 7.74 1.14
C THR A 52 -3.13 8.29 2.01
N ILE A 53 -3.59 7.48 2.94
CA ILE A 53 -4.54 7.87 3.99
C ILE A 53 -3.90 7.53 5.32
N THR A 54 -3.72 8.53 6.18
CA THR A 54 -3.16 8.36 7.53
C THR A 54 -4.14 8.89 8.56
N VAL A 55 -4.37 8.12 9.62
CA VAL A 55 -5.24 8.50 10.75
C VAL A 55 -4.40 8.72 12.00
N GLY A 56 -4.75 9.69 12.81
CA GLY A 56 -4.02 9.99 14.04
C GLY A 56 -4.72 11.00 14.94
N LYS A 57 -4.01 11.36 16.02
CA LYS A 57 -4.52 12.18 17.11
C LYS A 57 -4.17 13.67 16.98
N ALA A 58 -3.23 13.99 16.12
CA ALA A 58 -2.78 15.35 15.91
C ALA A 58 -2.39 15.58 14.46
N ILE A 59 -2.49 16.83 14.03
CA ILE A 59 -2.16 17.27 12.68
C ILE A 59 -1.21 18.46 12.71
N GLY A 60 -0.30 18.53 11.75
CA GLY A 60 0.62 19.64 11.56
C GLY A 60 0.03 20.77 10.71
N ALA A 61 0.77 21.86 10.61
CA ALA A 61 0.39 22.99 9.76
C ALA A 61 0.32 22.63 8.26
N ASP A 62 1.02 21.57 7.86
CA ASP A 62 1.03 21.00 6.53
C ASP A 62 -0.15 20.03 6.27
N LYS A 63 -1.11 19.95 7.20
CA LYS A 63 -2.26 19.04 7.18
C LYS A 63 -1.88 17.54 7.24
N LYS A 64 -0.65 17.23 7.59
CA LYS A 64 -0.20 15.85 7.79
C LYS A 64 -0.39 15.44 9.24
N VAL A 65 -0.81 14.19 9.42
CA VAL A 65 -0.88 13.59 10.74
C VAL A 65 0.52 13.51 11.33
N THR A 66 0.73 14.14 12.49
CA THR A 66 2.00 14.14 13.23
C THR A 66 2.09 13.02 14.25
N ALA A 67 0.94 12.50 14.70
CA ALA A 67 0.82 11.40 15.65
C ALA A 67 -0.14 10.34 15.09
N ALA A 68 0.38 9.50 14.18
CA ALA A 68 -0.40 8.40 13.62
C ALA A 68 -0.80 7.41 14.72
N ALA A 69 -2.05 6.97 14.73
CA ALA A 69 -2.57 6.08 15.74
C ALA A 69 -3.66 5.16 15.17
N GLU A 70 -3.68 3.94 15.66
CA GLU A 70 -4.73 2.95 15.40
C GLU A 70 -5.61 2.70 16.65
N ALA A 71 -5.20 3.31 17.78
CA ALA A 71 -5.95 3.25 19.04
C ALA A 71 -6.11 4.66 19.63
N PHE A 72 -7.34 4.98 19.96
CA PHE A 72 -7.76 6.29 20.47
C PHE A 72 -8.41 6.16 21.86
N ALA A 73 -8.34 7.23 22.63
CA ALA A 73 -9.12 7.38 23.85
C ALA A 73 -10.50 7.99 23.54
N LYS A 74 -11.43 7.87 24.47
CA LYS A 74 -12.81 8.38 24.31
C LYS A 74 -12.89 9.89 23.99
N GLY A 75 -11.95 10.68 24.48
CA GLY A 75 -11.94 12.13 24.28
C GLY A 75 -11.08 12.61 23.11
N ASP A 76 -10.45 11.72 22.38
CA ASP A 76 -9.56 12.11 21.29
C ASP A 76 -10.35 12.65 20.09
N THR A 77 -9.76 13.58 19.37
CA THR A 77 -10.21 13.95 18.02
C THR A 77 -9.56 13.03 17.01
N PHE A 78 -10.35 12.52 16.06
CA PHE A 78 -9.84 11.73 14.96
C PHE A 78 -9.49 12.64 13.80
N TYR A 79 -8.25 12.61 13.37
CA TYR A 79 -7.75 13.30 12.17
C TYR A 79 -7.44 12.30 11.09
N ALA A 80 -7.81 12.61 9.86
CA ALA A 80 -7.41 11.87 8.67
C ALA A 80 -6.69 12.84 7.72
N SER A 81 -5.46 12.51 7.40
CA SER A 81 -4.65 13.17 6.37
C SER A 81 -4.71 12.34 5.11
N ILE A 82 -5.02 12.97 4.00
CA ILE A 82 -5.19 12.33 2.70
C ILE A 82 -4.22 12.99 1.73
N ASP A 83 -3.20 12.24 1.33
CA ASP A 83 -2.27 12.68 0.30
C ASP A 83 -2.85 12.36 -1.07
N THR A 84 -2.87 13.35 -1.94
CA THR A 84 -3.31 13.21 -3.32
C THR A 84 -2.17 13.50 -4.28
N ALA A 85 -2.23 12.91 -5.46
CA ALA A 85 -1.33 13.16 -6.58
C ALA A 85 -2.13 13.44 -7.85
N GLY A 86 -1.49 14.10 -8.82
CA GLY A 86 -2.12 14.47 -10.08
C GLY A 86 -2.64 15.89 -10.12
N THR A 87 -3.29 16.25 -11.21
CA THR A 87 -3.77 17.62 -11.46
C THR A 87 -5.23 17.60 -11.88
N GLY A 88 -5.98 18.58 -11.45
CA GLY A 88 -7.38 18.75 -11.78
C GLY A 88 -8.28 19.01 -10.60
N ALA A 89 -9.56 19.17 -10.87
CA ALA A 89 -10.61 19.27 -9.88
C ALA A 89 -11.13 17.88 -9.53
N ALA A 90 -11.42 17.66 -8.24
CA ALA A 90 -12.02 16.42 -7.75
C ALA A 90 -12.81 16.69 -6.46
N THR A 91 -13.63 15.75 -6.06
CA THR A 91 -14.34 15.80 -4.79
C THR A 91 -13.84 14.69 -3.87
N LEU A 92 -13.28 15.08 -2.73
CA LEU A 92 -12.93 14.16 -1.65
C LEU A 92 -14.09 14.07 -0.66
N LYS A 93 -14.43 12.84 -0.26
CA LYS A 93 -15.43 12.57 0.76
C LYS A 93 -14.81 11.65 1.81
N ALA A 94 -14.96 11.99 3.07
CA ALA A 94 -14.56 11.15 4.21
C ALA A 94 -15.80 10.68 4.96
N LYS A 95 -16.02 9.38 4.98
CA LYS A 95 -17.14 8.75 5.69
C LYS A 95 -16.62 7.99 6.90
N TRP A 96 -16.97 8.47 8.07
CA TRP A 96 -16.62 7.87 9.35
C TRP A 96 -17.70 6.92 9.80
N THR A 97 -17.32 5.72 10.14
CA THR A 97 -18.28 4.69 10.63
C THR A 97 -17.79 4.08 11.93
N TYR A 98 -18.72 3.69 12.74
CA TYR A 98 -18.56 2.97 13.99
C TYR A 98 -19.14 1.56 13.83
N SER A 99 -18.42 0.56 14.28
CA SER A 99 -18.87 -0.84 14.26
C SER A 99 -18.75 -1.45 15.65
N LYS A 100 -19.83 -2.10 16.08
CA LYS A 100 -19.86 -2.88 17.31
C LYS A 100 -20.86 -4.03 17.15
N ASP A 101 -20.48 -5.20 17.65
CA ASP A 101 -21.35 -6.40 17.68
C ASP A 101 -21.96 -6.73 16.29
N GLY A 102 -21.18 -6.48 15.22
CA GLY A 102 -21.59 -6.74 13.84
C GLY A 102 -22.50 -5.68 13.22
N GLN A 103 -22.85 -4.63 13.97
CA GLN A 103 -23.61 -3.50 13.45
C GLN A 103 -22.71 -2.33 13.12
N THR A 104 -22.97 -1.66 12.00
CA THR A 104 -22.21 -0.48 11.55
C THR A 104 -23.15 0.72 11.45
N ALA A 105 -22.72 1.85 12.03
CA ALA A 105 -23.43 3.11 11.97
C ALA A 105 -22.53 4.20 11.38
N VAL A 106 -23.09 5.07 10.56
CA VAL A 106 -22.39 6.26 10.08
C VAL A 106 -22.30 7.26 11.23
N VAL A 107 -21.09 7.74 11.51
CA VAL A 107 -20.81 8.74 12.55
C VAL A 107 -20.86 10.13 11.96
N LYS A 108 -20.15 10.33 10.86
CA LYS A 108 -20.07 11.60 10.14
C LYS A 108 -19.68 11.35 8.70
N GLU A 109 -20.10 12.25 7.84
CA GLU A 109 -19.68 12.31 6.44
C GLU A 109 -19.34 13.74 6.09
N ASP A 110 -18.14 13.97 5.59
CA ASP A 110 -17.65 15.28 5.19
C ASP A 110 -17.23 15.25 3.73
N THR A 111 -17.51 16.31 3.00
CA THR A 111 -17.16 16.44 1.58
C THR A 111 -16.36 17.72 1.36
N MET A 112 -15.31 17.62 0.54
CA MET A 112 -14.43 18.74 0.19
C MET A 112 -14.15 18.72 -1.30
N SER A 113 -14.42 19.85 -1.98
CA SER A 113 -13.96 20.05 -3.35
C SER A 113 -12.49 20.48 -3.34
N VAL A 114 -11.67 19.81 -4.14
CA VAL A 114 -10.24 20.08 -4.25
C VAL A 114 -9.89 20.39 -5.71
N ASN A 115 -8.91 21.27 -5.88
CA ASN A 115 -8.32 21.56 -7.19
C ASN A 115 -6.80 21.52 -7.02
N THR A 116 -6.18 20.46 -7.53
CA THR A 116 -4.76 20.21 -7.33
C THR A 116 -3.98 20.46 -8.61
N THR A 117 -2.77 20.98 -8.46
CA THR A 117 -1.80 21.20 -9.54
C THR A 117 -0.58 20.29 -9.38
N GLY A 118 -0.68 19.25 -8.55
CA GLY A 118 0.37 18.30 -8.19
C GLY A 118 0.07 17.63 -6.85
N PRO A 119 1.07 17.05 -6.20
CA PRO A 119 0.90 16.45 -4.89
C PRO A 119 0.34 17.45 -3.86
N ALA A 120 -0.69 17.08 -3.13
CA ALA A 120 -1.32 17.89 -2.12
C ALA A 120 -1.80 17.04 -0.94
N THR A 121 -1.91 17.66 0.24
CA THR A 121 -2.44 17.00 1.44
C THR A 121 -3.72 17.68 1.89
N HIS A 122 -4.73 16.90 2.14
CA HIS A 122 -6.04 17.34 2.61
C HIS A 122 -6.33 16.71 3.97
N GLU A 123 -7.13 17.40 4.78
CA GLU A 123 -7.46 16.99 6.13
C GLU A 123 -8.96 16.89 6.32
N PHE A 124 -9.37 15.84 7.02
CA PHE A 124 -10.68 15.72 7.64
C PHE A 124 -10.52 15.42 9.12
N HIS A 125 -11.44 15.89 9.93
CA HIS A 125 -11.45 15.55 11.34
C HIS A 125 -12.86 15.40 11.89
N VAL A 126 -12.97 14.65 12.97
CA VAL A 126 -14.21 14.51 13.72
C VAL A 126 -13.91 14.44 15.21
N ALA A 127 -14.66 15.20 15.97
CA ALA A 127 -14.63 15.22 17.42
C ALA A 127 -16.03 14.93 17.97
N LYS A 128 -16.09 14.32 19.16
CA LYS A 128 -17.33 14.10 19.88
C LYS A 128 -17.19 14.60 21.33
N PRO A 129 -17.83 15.71 21.67
CA PRO A 129 -17.71 16.33 23.01
C PRO A 129 -18.07 15.37 24.15
N ASP A 130 -19.08 14.52 23.95
CA ASP A 130 -19.54 13.54 24.95
C ASP A 130 -18.66 12.28 25.01
N GLY A 131 -17.58 12.26 24.24
CA GLY A 131 -16.70 11.11 24.09
C GLY A 131 -17.20 10.02 23.15
N TRP A 132 -16.27 9.26 22.65
CA TRP A 132 -16.51 8.16 21.70
C TRP A 132 -16.92 6.88 22.42
N PRO A 133 -17.90 6.12 21.94
CA PRO A 133 -18.13 4.75 22.36
C PRO A 133 -16.90 3.87 22.13
N LEU A 134 -16.66 2.90 23.03
CA LEU A 134 -15.62 1.89 22.81
C LEU A 134 -16.04 0.97 21.68
N GLY A 135 -15.09 0.66 20.78
CA GLY A 135 -15.32 -0.22 19.64
C GLY A 135 -14.46 0.10 18.44
N ASP A 136 -14.84 -0.47 17.31
CA ASP A 136 -14.09 -0.34 16.07
C ASP A 136 -14.65 0.80 15.22
N TYR A 137 -13.74 1.53 14.62
CA TYR A 137 -14.03 2.65 13.74
C TYR A 137 -13.31 2.48 12.42
N GLN A 138 -13.83 3.11 11.41
CA GLN A 138 -13.12 3.27 10.15
C GLN A 138 -13.46 4.61 9.50
N VAL A 139 -12.51 5.13 8.73
CA VAL A 139 -12.75 6.18 7.75
C VAL A 139 -12.59 5.60 6.36
N GLU A 140 -13.61 5.73 5.55
CA GLU A 140 -13.59 5.44 4.12
C GLU A 140 -13.44 6.77 3.37
N VAL A 141 -12.46 6.84 2.50
CA VAL A 141 -12.23 7.99 1.64
C VAL A 141 -12.69 7.66 0.24
N LEU A 142 -13.53 8.52 -0.31
CA LEU A 142 -13.99 8.44 -1.69
C LEU A 142 -13.42 9.62 -2.48
N LEU A 143 -13.11 9.37 -3.73
CA LEU A 143 -12.72 10.36 -4.71
C LEU A 143 -13.73 10.32 -5.85
N ASP A 144 -14.45 11.43 -6.08
CA ASP A 144 -15.54 11.52 -7.05
C ASP A 144 -16.57 10.38 -6.89
N ASP A 145 -16.99 10.17 -5.61
CA ASP A 145 -17.90 9.11 -5.18
C ASP A 145 -17.41 7.66 -5.40
N LYS A 146 -16.14 7.49 -5.78
CA LYS A 146 -15.52 6.16 -5.91
C LYS A 146 -14.64 5.87 -4.69
N PRO A 147 -14.74 4.68 -4.09
CA PRO A 147 -13.86 4.30 -2.99
C PRO A 147 -12.38 4.40 -3.38
N ALA A 148 -11.63 5.21 -2.64
CA ALA A 148 -10.20 5.43 -2.85
C ALA A 148 -9.35 4.75 -1.78
N GLY A 149 -9.92 4.47 -0.62
CA GLY A 149 -9.24 3.73 0.44
C GLY A 149 -9.98 3.78 1.77
N THR A 150 -9.55 2.93 2.68
CA THR A 150 -10.15 2.82 4.03
C THR A 150 -9.04 2.66 5.06
N LYS A 151 -9.20 3.32 6.21
CA LYS A 151 -8.37 3.10 7.41
C LYS A 151 -9.24 2.70 8.58
N LYS A 152 -8.82 1.63 9.27
CA LYS A 152 -9.48 1.13 10.49
C LYS A 152 -8.68 1.53 11.73
N PHE A 153 -9.38 1.77 12.82
CA PHE A 153 -8.82 2.11 14.12
C PHE A 153 -9.83 1.75 15.21
N SER A 154 -9.43 1.84 16.47
CA SER A 154 -10.31 1.49 17.59
C SER A 154 -10.28 2.56 18.68
N VAL A 155 -11.37 2.64 19.44
CA VAL A 155 -11.44 3.39 20.71
C VAL A 155 -11.42 2.41 21.87
N LYS A 156 -10.49 2.64 22.79
CA LYS A 156 -10.24 1.80 23.98
C LYS A 156 -10.29 2.60 25.24
#